data_04d8657b6f64a5ba06f1dbd133083cfd
#
_entry.id   04d8657b6f64a5ba06f1dbd133083cfd
#
_cell.length_a   1.000
_cell.length_b   1.000
_cell.length_c   1.000
_cell.angle_alpha   90.00
_cell.angle_beta   90.00
_cell.angle_gamma   90.00
#
_symmetry.space_group_name_H-M   'P 1'
#
loop_
_entity.id
_entity.type
_entity.pdbx_description
1 polymer ?
#
loop_
_entity_poly.entity_id
_entity_poly.type
_entity_poly.pdbx_seq_one_letter_code
_entity_poly.pdbx_strand_id
1 'polypeptide(L)'
;MNEEQPLRIVSLLEKEMSLAGKRIAVLGLAFKAGTDDLRESPALPLIAALLQKGAAVVAHDPIAMPLAMRRADFASVGLMDSWMTALQDSDACCIVTAWPEYQAIHPAEFAKRMRQALLVDGRGIFDPRAMAASGVTWRGVGYTPVCLNGHSIQGRNENG
;
A
#
# COMPACT_ATOMS: atom_id res chain seq x y z
N MET A 1 1.21 4.51 -15.09
CA MET A 1 0.32 4.16 -14.04
C MET A 1 -1.02 4.65 -14.35
N ASN A 2 -2.01 3.77 -14.25
CA ASN A 2 -3.20 4.18 -14.67
C ASN A 2 -4.04 4.77 -13.58
N GLU A 3 -4.97 5.59 -13.87
CA GLU A 3 -5.75 6.22 -12.87
C GLU A 3 -6.69 5.29 -12.19
N GLU A 4 -6.89 4.12 -12.69
CA GLU A 4 -7.77 3.16 -12.06
C GLU A 4 -7.10 2.42 -10.92
N GLN A 5 -5.79 2.48 -10.84
CA GLN A 5 -5.11 1.71 -9.81
C GLN A 5 -5.50 2.12 -8.39
N PRO A 6 -5.61 3.42 -8.08
CA PRO A 6 -6.03 3.79 -6.72
C PRO A 6 -7.41 3.24 -6.38
N LEU A 7 -8.33 3.22 -7.35
CA LEU A 7 -9.66 2.70 -7.08
C LEU A 7 -9.64 1.20 -6.88
N ARG A 8 -8.74 0.49 -7.58
CA ARG A 8 -8.62 -0.95 -7.38
C ARG A 8 -8.08 -1.26 -6.01
N ILE A 9 -7.15 -0.45 -5.51
CA ILE A 9 -6.62 -0.64 -4.17
C ILE A 9 -7.75 -0.48 -3.16
N VAL A 10 -8.57 0.54 -3.31
CA VAL A 10 -9.69 0.77 -2.41
C VAL A 10 -10.65 -0.41 -2.47
N SER A 11 -10.96 -0.90 -3.67
CA SER A 11 -11.85 -2.04 -3.81
C SER A 11 -11.32 -3.28 -3.12
N LEU A 12 -10.04 -3.53 -3.23
CA LEU A 12 -9.45 -4.70 -2.58
C LEU A 12 -9.52 -4.56 -1.06
N LEU A 13 -9.31 -3.36 -0.54
CA LEU A 13 -9.43 -3.15 0.90
C LEU A 13 -10.86 -3.35 1.36
N GLU A 14 -11.82 -2.87 0.58
CA GLU A 14 -13.21 -2.97 0.99
C GLU A 14 -13.75 -4.39 0.95
N LYS A 15 -13.10 -5.27 0.21
CA LYS A 15 -13.50 -6.66 0.24
C LYS A 15 -13.08 -7.32 1.54
N GLU A 16 -12.11 -6.74 2.24
CA GLU A 16 -11.60 -7.33 3.47
C GLU A 16 -12.14 -6.65 4.71
N MET A 17 -12.53 -5.40 4.63
CA MET A 17 -12.96 -4.66 5.82
C MET A 17 -13.77 -3.43 5.46
N SER A 18 -14.51 -2.92 6.42
CA SER A 18 -15.17 -1.63 6.28
C SER A 18 -14.08 -0.61 6.63
N LEU A 19 -13.89 0.41 5.84
CA LEU A 19 -12.77 1.32 6.02
C LEU A 19 -12.97 2.36 7.13
N ALA A 20 -14.21 2.64 7.51
CA ALA A 20 -14.46 3.66 8.51
C ALA A 20 -13.78 3.32 9.83
N GLY A 21 -12.98 4.23 10.33
CA GLY A 21 -12.27 4.03 11.59
C GLY A 21 -11.03 3.14 11.52
N LYS A 22 -10.68 2.64 10.33
CA LYS A 22 -9.51 1.80 10.22
C LYS A 22 -8.27 2.63 9.93
N ARG A 23 -7.13 2.18 10.45
CA ARG A 23 -5.87 2.87 10.24
C ARG A 23 -5.17 2.23 9.04
N ILE A 24 -5.01 2.98 7.97
CA ILE A 24 -4.44 2.47 6.73
C ILE A 24 -3.10 3.14 6.49
N ALA A 25 -2.05 2.34 6.32
CA ALA A 25 -0.72 2.85 6.05
C ALA A 25 -0.51 2.89 4.54
N VAL A 26 -0.01 4.01 4.02
CA VAL A 26 0.30 4.16 2.61
C VAL A 26 1.80 4.36 2.50
N LEU A 27 2.48 3.41 1.88
CA LEU A 27 3.92 3.47 1.72
C LEU A 27 4.25 3.90 0.29
N GLY A 28 4.87 5.05 0.18
CA GLY A 28 5.22 5.63 -1.10
C GLY A 28 4.27 6.74 -1.47
N LEU A 29 4.77 7.96 -1.55
CA LEU A 29 3.97 9.11 -1.93
C LEU A 29 4.43 9.70 -3.25
N ALA A 30 5.70 9.48 -3.60
CA ALA A 30 6.23 10.04 -4.83
C ALA A 30 5.66 9.31 -6.06
N PHE A 31 5.63 10.00 -7.20
CA PHE A 31 5.16 9.42 -8.43
C PHE A 31 5.92 8.14 -8.75
N LYS A 32 7.22 8.09 -8.48
CA LYS A 32 8.01 6.88 -8.67
C LYS A 32 9.21 6.95 -7.75
N ALA A 33 9.86 5.82 -7.53
CA ALA A 33 11.04 5.77 -6.67
C ALA A 33 12.16 6.61 -7.30
N GLY A 34 12.96 7.20 -6.45
CA GLY A 34 14.07 8.02 -6.91
C GLY A 34 13.74 9.49 -7.08
N THR A 35 12.54 9.91 -6.77
CA THR A 35 12.18 11.29 -6.88
C THR A 35 11.26 11.68 -5.75
N ASP A 36 11.10 12.98 -5.50
CA ASP A 36 10.17 13.47 -4.51
C ASP A 36 8.94 14.07 -5.22
N ASP A 37 8.77 13.83 -6.53
CA ASP A 37 7.70 14.44 -7.31
C ASP A 37 6.36 13.85 -6.88
N LEU A 38 5.48 14.67 -6.34
CA LEU A 38 4.17 14.26 -5.91
C LEU A 38 3.10 14.50 -6.98
N ARG A 39 3.44 15.20 -8.06
CA ARG A 39 2.46 15.48 -9.09
C ARG A 39 2.04 14.19 -9.77
N GLU A 40 0.77 14.04 -10.01
CA GLU A 40 0.24 12.86 -10.65
C GLU A 40 0.55 11.55 -9.92
N SER A 41 0.91 11.62 -8.67
CA SER A 41 1.15 10.42 -7.90
C SER A 41 -0.16 9.71 -7.62
N PRO A 42 -0.24 8.39 -7.79
CA PRO A 42 -1.45 7.65 -7.47
C PRO A 42 -1.77 7.68 -5.98
N ALA A 43 -0.82 8.08 -5.14
CA ALA A 43 -1.09 8.20 -3.71
C ALA A 43 -2.10 9.31 -3.45
N LEU A 44 -2.14 10.36 -4.28
CA LEU A 44 -3.05 11.48 -4.02
C LEU A 44 -4.52 11.05 -4.11
N PRO A 45 -4.98 10.43 -5.22
CA PRO A 45 -6.36 10.00 -5.26
C PRO A 45 -6.65 8.86 -4.32
N LEU A 46 -5.67 8.01 -4.04
CA LEU A 46 -5.88 6.92 -3.09
C LEU A 46 -6.14 7.47 -1.70
N ILE A 47 -5.31 8.39 -1.25
CA ILE A 47 -5.47 8.97 0.08
C ILE A 47 -6.79 9.73 0.18
N ALA A 48 -7.15 10.47 -0.87
CA ALA A 48 -8.40 11.21 -0.86
C ALA A 48 -9.59 10.24 -0.72
N ALA A 49 -9.56 9.13 -1.45
CA ALA A 49 -10.64 8.15 -1.38
C ALA A 49 -10.72 7.49 0.00
N LEU A 50 -9.57 7.17 0.58
CA LEU A 50 -9.56 6.53 1.90
C LEU A 50 -10.10 7.48 2.97
N LEU A 51 -9.69 8.75 2.91
CA LEU A 51 -10.18 9.73 3.87
C LEU A 51 -11.69 9.94 3.71
N GLN A 52 -12.16 9.95 2.47
CA GLN A 52 -13.56 10.14 2.24
C GLN A 52 -14.39 8.99 2.79
N LYS A 53 -13.83 7.82 2.86
CA LYS A 53 -14.53 6.66 3.40
C LYS A 53 -14.36 6.51 4.90
N GLY A 54 -13.75 7.48 5.53
CA GLY A 54 -13.64 7.51 6.99
C GLY A 54 -12.44 6.82 7.57
N ALA A 55 -11.47 6.44 6.75
CA ALA A 55 -10.26 5.79 7.26
C ALA A 55 -9.32 6.82 7.86
N ALA A 56 -8.51 6.39 8.81
CA ALA A 56 -7.43 7.20 9.34
C ALA A 56 -6.20 6.80 8.51
N VAL A 57 -5.60 7.73 7.82
CA VAL A 57 -4.50 7.43 6.91
C VAL A 57 -3.17 7.88 7.50
N VAL A 58 -2.18 7.00 7.50
CA VAL A 58 -0.81 7.37 7.84
C VAL A 58 0.04 7.05 6.62
N ALA A 59 1.12 7.75 6.43
CA ALA A 59 1.90 7.61 5.21
C ALA A 59 3.38 7.84 5.46
N HIS A 60 4.19 7.28 4.58
CA HIS A 60 5.64 7.43 4.65
C HIS A 60 6.19 7.44 3.22
N ASP A 61 7.25 8.17 3.00
CA ASP A 61 8.01 8.14 1.76
C ASP A 61 9.45 8.50 2.09
N PRO A 62 10.45 7.82 1.54
CA PRO A 62 11.85 8.10 1.90
C PRO A 62 12.32 9.51 1.55
N ILE A 63 11.75 10.14 0.53
CA ILE A 63 12.21 11.44 0.08
C ILE A 63 11.14 12.51 0.04
N ALA A 64 9.93 12.17 -0.27
CA ALA A 64 8.88 13.16 -0.55
C ALA A 64 8.22 13.80 0.66
N MET A 65 8.62 13.42 1.88
CA MET A 65 7.96 13.93 3.09
C MET A 65 7.97 15.45 3.19
N PRO A 66 9.08 16.14 2.91
CA PRO A 66 9.06 17.61 3.04
C PRO A 66 8.04 18.27 2.12
N LEU A 67 7.87 17.74 0.90
CA LEU A 67 6.89 18.29 -0.01
C LEU A 67 5.48 17.92 0.42
N ALA A 68 5.29 16.73 0.92
CA ALA A 68 3.97 16.29 1.38
C ALA A 68 3.49 17.18 2.53
N MET A 69 4.39 17.55 3.41
CA MET A 69 4.02 18.39 4.55
C MET A 69 3.51 19.75 4.14
N ARG A 70 3.78 20.17 2.92
CA ARG A 70 3.32 21.47 2.46
C ARG A 70 2.05 21.40 1.64
N ARG A 71 1.56 20.24 1.34
CA ARG A 71 0.39 20.10 0.48
C ARG A 71 -0.87 19.91 1.30
N ALA A 72 -1.93 20.59 0.89
CA ALA A 72 -3.21 20.47 1.58
C ALA A 72 -3.76 19.06 1.50
N ASP A 73 -3.40 18.29 0.44
CA ASP A 73 -3.87 16.92 0.30
C ASP A 73 -3.51 16.06 1.50
N PHE A 74 -2.44 16.41 2.21
CA PHE A 74 -1.98 15.62 3.33
C PHE A 74 -2.33 16.21 4.69
N ALA A 75 -3.20 17.23 4.72
CA ALA A 75 -3.49 17.89 5.99
C ALA A 75 -4.07 16.95 7.05
N SER A 76 -4.81 15.94 6.62
CA SER A 76 -5.42 14.99 7.55
C SER A 76 -4.67 13.66 7.60
N VAL A 77 -3.47 13.62 7.05
CA VAL A 77 -2.69 12.38 6.99
C VAL A 77 -1.59 12.42 8.02
N GLY A 78 -1.40 11.33 8.76
CA GLY A 78 -0.29 11.21 9.70
C GLY A 78 0.97 10.87 8.94
N LEU A 79 1.84 11.84 8.69
CA LEU A 79 3.08 11.59 7.98
C LEU A 79 4.10 11.04 8.98
N MET A 80 4.63 9.87 8.69
CA MET A 80 5.48 9.14 9.63
C MET A 80 6.93 9.14 9.19
N ASP A 81 7.86 9.18 10.13
CA ASP A 81 9.27 9.23 9.80
C ASP A 81 9.83 7.92 9.27
N SER A 82 9.17 6.83 9.50
CA SER A 82 9.67 5.54 9.05
C SER A 82 8.52 4.65 8.65
N TRP A 83 8.81 3.64 7.80
CA TRP A 83 7.79 2.68 7.45
C TRP A 83 7.37 1.87 8.67
N MET A 84 8.30 1.68 9.62
CA MET A 84 7.98 0.92 10.83
C MET A 84 6.90 1.62 11.63
N THR A 85 7.01 2.92 11.81
CA THR A 85 6.03 3.69 12.55
C THR A 85 4.71 3.73 11.77
N ALA A 86 4.77 3.79 10.45
CA ALA A 86 3.56 3.79 9.64
C ALA A 86 2.80 2.47 9.78
N LEU A 87 3.52 1.35 9.85
CA LEU A 87 2.87 0.06 9.97
C LEU A 87 2.30 -0.20 11.36
N GLN A 88 2.83 0.43 12.38
CA GLN A 88 2.46 0.11 13.75
C GLN A 88 0.96 0.26 13.98
N ASP A 89 0.33 -0.83 14.39
CA ASP A 89 -1.11 -0.88 14.69
C ASP A 89 -2.01 -0.53 13.49
N SER A 90 -1.49 -0.65 12.27
CA SER A 90 -2.30 -0.43 11.09
C SER A 90 -3.18 -1.63 10.80
N ASP A 91 -4.33 -1.37 10.23
CA ASP A 91 -5.27 -2.42 9.86
C ASP A 91 -5.03 -2.89 8.42
N ALA A 92 -4.36 -2.12 7.61
CA ALA A 92 -3.96 -2.50 6.27
C ALA A 92 -2.81 -1.62 5.81
N CYS A 93 -2.06 -2.08 4.83
CA CYS A 93 -0.95 -1.32 4.26
C CYS A 93 -1.06 -1.37 2.75
N CYS A 94 -0.84 -0.25 2.08
CA CYS A 94 -0.85 -0.15 0.64
C CYS A 94 0.52 0.26 0.15
N ILE A 95 1.07 -0.46 -0.82
CA ILE A 95 2.35 -0.11 -1.43
C ILE A 95 2.05 0.63 -2.71
N VAL A 96 2.45 1.88 -2.80
CA VAL A 96 2.14 2.72 -3.94
C VAL A 96 3.37 3.04 -4.78
N THR A 97 4.53 3.15 -4.17
CA THR A 97 5.77 3.43 -4.88
C THR A 97 6.78 2.33 -4.58
N ALA A 98 7.47 1.85 -5.60
CA ALA A 98 8.37 0.71 -5.45
C ALA A 98 9.77 1.12 -4.98
N TRP A 99 9.87 1.74 -3.82
CA TRP A 99 11.16 2.11 -3.27
C TRP A 99 11.95 0.87 -2.84
N PRO A 100 13.25 0.82 -3.09
CA PRO A 100 14.05 -0.31 -2.64
C PRO A 100 13.93 -0.55 -1.13
N GLU A 101 13.76 0.53 -0.38
CA GLU A 101 13.62 0.43 1.07
C GLU A 101 12.43 -0.44 1.43
N TYR A 102 11.34 -0.35 0.68
CA TYR A 102 10.16 -1.17 0.98
C TYR A 102 10.36 -2.59 0.49
N GLN A 103 11.07 -2.77 -0.62
CA GLN A 103 11.31 -4.11 -1.12
C GLN A 103 12.16 -4.90 -0.16
N ALA A 104 12.92 -4.24 0.68
CA ALA A 104 13.78 -4.90 1.66
C ALA A 104 13.06 -5.25 2.95
N ILE A 105 11.78 -4.86 3.12
CA ILE A 105 11.07 -5.17 4.36
C ILE A 105 10.79 -6.65 4.42
N HIS A 106 11.23 -7.30 5.49
CA HIS A 106 10.98 -8.72 5.67
C HIS A 106 9.49 -8.91 5.91
N PRO A 107 8.85 -9.91 5.28
CA PRO A 107 7.41 -10.12 5.46
C PRO A 107 6.97 -10.21 6.92
N ALA A 108 7.80 -10.76 7.78
CA ALA A 108 7.45 -10.89 9.19
C ALA A 108 7.23 -9.55 9.87
N GLU A 109 7.79 -8.46 9.33
CA GLU A 109 7.59 -7.15 9.93
C GLU A 109 6.15 -6.69 9.80
N PHE A 110 5.48 -7.06 8.72
CA PHE A 110 4.08 -6.70 8.56
C PHE A 110 3.24 -7.42 9.61
N ALA A 111 3.46 -8.71 9.78
CA ALA A 111 2.68 -9.49 10.74
C ALA A 111 2.94 -9.04 12.17
N LYS A 112 4.20 -8.62 12.46
CA LYS A 112 4.54 -8.27 13.80
C LYS A 112 4.02 -6.91 14.18
N ARG A 113 4.03 -5.94 13.27
CA ARG A 113 3.71 -4.56 13.62
C ARG A 113 2.26 -4.18 13.39
N MET A 114 1.61 -4.80 12.42
CA MET A 114 0.26 -4.41 12.06
C MET A 114 -0.77 -5.09 12.95
N ARG A 115 -1.89 -4.41 13.16
CA ARG A 115 -2.98 -5.01 13.93
C ARG A 115 -3.60 -6.11 13.10
N GLN A 116 -3.75 -5.88 11.79
CA GLN A 116 -4.26 -6.87 10.90
C GLN A 116 -3.32 -6.82 9.71
N ALA A 117 -2.65 -7.92 9.43
CA ALA A 117 -1.60 -7.92 8.40
C ALA A 117 -2.19 -8.12 7.01
N LEU A 118 -2.85 -7.09 6.50
CA LEU A 118 -3.39 -7.08 5.16
C LEU A 118 -2.54 -6.12 4.33
N LEU A 119 -1.92 -6.63 3.27
CA LEU A 119 -1.06 -5.82 2.43
C LEU A 119 -1.60 -5.79 1.02
N VAL A 120 -1.89 -4.60 0.50
CA VAL A 120 -2.27 -4.42 -0.89
C VAL A 120 -1.06 -3.88 -1.64
N ASP A 121 -0.45 -4.73 -2.45
CA ASP A 121 0.80 -4.42 -3.11
C ASP A 121 0.50 -3.86 -4.49
N GLY A 122 0.46 -2.56 -4.61
CA GLY A 122 0.10 -1.91 -5.85
C GLY A 122 1.20 -1.92 -6.89
N ARG A 123 2.41 -2.39 -6.51
CA ARG A 123 3.55 -2.36 -7.43
C ARG A 123 4.12 -3.75 -7.70
N GLY A 124 3.58 -4.76 -7.05
CA GLY A 124 4.06 -6.13 -7.27
C GLY A 124 5.47 -6.35 -6.79
N ILE A 125 5.85 -5.75 -5.68
CA ILE A 125 7.24 -5.84 -5.22
C ILE A 125 7.46 -6.97 -4.23
N PHE A 126 6.42 -7.66 -3.80
CA PHE A 126 6.58 -8.74 -2.84
C PHE A 126 6.18 -10.08 -3.43
N ASP A 127 6.79 -11.14 -2.94
CA ASP A 127 6.47 -12.49 -3.33
C ASP A 127 5.24 -12.93 -2.54
N PRO A 128 4.13 -13.25 -3.18
CA PRO A 128 2.91 -13.64 -2.47
C PRO A 128 3.08 -14.84 -1.57
N ARG A 129 3.96 -15.79 -1.96
CA ARG A 129 4.14 -16.98 -1.15
C ARG A 129 4.90 -16.66 0.11
N ALA A 130 5.89 -15.80 0.02
CA ALA A 130 6.66 -15.40 1.20
C ALA A 130 5.75 -14.64 2.16
N MET A 131 4.83 -13.83 1.63
CA MET A 131 3.92 -13.08 2.45
C MET A 131 2.99 -14.03 3.18
N ALA A 132 2.40 -14.99 2.48
CA ALA A 132 1.49 -15.95 3.10
C ALA A 132 2.20 -16.77 4.16
N ALA A 133 3.44 -17.17 3.90
CA ALA A 133 4.21 -17.96 4.85
C ALA A 133 4.49 -17.18 6.14
N SER A 134 4.49 -15.86 6.08
CA SER A 134 4.73 -15.03 7.24
C SER A 134 3.44 -14.55 7.90
N GLY A 135 2.30 -15.05 7.46
CA GLY A 135 1.03 -14.67 8.08
C GLY A 135 0.44 -13.38 7.53
N VAL A 136 0.86 -12.94 6.36
CA VAL A 136 0.37 -11.72 5.76
C VAL A 136 -0.64 -12.05 4.67
N THR A 137 -1.78 -11.41 4.69
CA THR A 137 -2.75 -11.53 3.63
C THR A 137 -2.33 -10.55 2.53
N TRP A 138 -1.89 -11.08 1.41
CA TRP A 138 -1.38 -10.28 0.31
C TRP A 138 -2.39 -10.20 -0.81
N ARG A 139 -2.57 -9.00 -1.37
CA ARG A 139 -3.41 -8.79 -2.53
C ARG A 139 -2.64 -7.93 -3.50
N GLY A 140 -2.58 -8.33 -4.76
CA GLY A 140 -1.85 -7.58 -5.77
C GLY A 140 -2.79 -6.96 -6.75
N VAL A 141 -2.53 -5.72 -7.14
CA VAL A 141 -3.34 -5.03 -8.11
C VAL A 141 -2.91 -5.49 -9.49
N GLY A 142 -3.86 -5.93 -10.29
CA GLY A 142 -3.53 -6.39 -11.63
C GLY A 142 -3.17 -7.86 -11.72
N TYR A 143 -3.24 -8.61 -10.61
CA TYR A 143 -2.93 -10.01 -10.63
C TYR A 143 -4.17 -10.80 -10.32
N THR A 144 -4.32 -11.95 -10.91
CA THR A 144 -5.40 -12.84 -10.55
C THR A 144 -4.96 -13.66 -9.36
N PRO A 145 -5.85 -14.14 -8.56
CA PRO A 145 -5.50 -14.96 -7.40
C PRO A 145 -4.79 -16.20 -7.87
N VAL A 146 -3.73 -16.57 -7.19
CA VAL A 146 -2.96 -17.70 -7.53
C VAL A 146 -3.48 -18.89 -6.82
N CYS A 147 -3.59 -20.03 -7.53
CA CYS A 147 -3.98 -21.22 -6.93
C CYS A 147 -2.90 -21.79 -6.16
N LEU A 148 -3.12 -22.14 -4.95
CA LEU A 148 -2.09 -22.67 -4.13
C LEU A 148 -1.66 -24.04 -4.52
N ASN A 149 -2.39 -24.73 -5.38
CA ASN A 149 -1.95 -26.02 -5.74
C ASN A 149 -1.08 -25.95 -6.93
N GLY A 150 -0.66 -24.83 -7.28
CA GLY A 150 0.36 -24.81 -8.17
C GLY A 150 0.08 -24.47 -9.53
N HIS A 151 -0.97 -24.44 -10.03
CA HIS A 151 -1.04 -24.16 -11.29
C HIS A 151 -1.14 -22.89 -11.56
N SER A 152 -1.10 -22.15 -11.32
CA SER A 152 -1.23 -20.99 -11.53
C SER A 152 -0.68 -20.20 -12.20
N ILE A 153 -0.04 -20.38 -12.61
CA ILE A 153 0.69 -19.67 -13.16
C ILE A 153 0.31 -18.65 -13.90
N GLN A 154 -0.61 -18.52 -14.32
CA GLN A 154 -0.92 -17.52 -14.94
C GLN A 154 -1.53 -16.62 -14.04
N GLY A 155 -1.30 -16.50 -12.91
CA GLY A 155 -1.81 -15.61 -12.00
C GLY A 155 -1.69 -14.22 -12.42
N ARG A 156 -0.76 -13.89 -13.30
CA ARG A 156 -0.59 -12.60 -13.65
C ARG A 156 -1.34 -12.31 -14.89
N ASN A 157 -1.85 -11.18 -15.06
CA ASN A 157 -2.50 -10.85 -16.21
C ASN A 157 -1.55 -10.48 -17.22
N GLU A 158 -1.44 -11.22 -18.21
CA GLU A 158 -0.47 -11.01 -19.05
C GLU A 158 -0.69 -9.92 -19.88
N ASN A 159 -1.72 -9.46 -20.05
CA ASN A 159 -1.82 -8.43 -20.82
C ASN A 159 -1.90 -7.29 -20.16
N GLY A 160 -1.67 -7.38 -19.08
CA GLY A 160 -1.63 -6.29 -18.34
C GLY A 160 -1.42 -5.97 -17.90
#